data_922eac5be3f4e5cb9ed3e1d32f87ad55
#
_entry.id   922eac5be3f4e5cb9ed3e1d32f87ad55
#
_cell.length_a   1.000
_cell.length_b   1.000
_cell.length_c   1.000
_cell.angle_alpha   90.00
_cell.angle_beta   90.00
_cell.angle_gamma   90.00
#
_symmetry.space_group_name_H-M   'P 1'
#
loop_
_entity.id
_entity.type
_entity.pdbx_description
1 polymer ?
#
loop_
_entity_poly.entity_id
_entity_poly.type
_entity_poly.pdbx_seq_one_letter_code
_entity_poly.pdbx_strand_id
1 'polypeptide(L)' 'MTSKGKQYSTIVRRAGLAWGKGAIQKAIAILEAGIAVATQNGDAEVAQVLQHDLERYQRVAAGEPVDLSH' A
#
# COMPACT_ATOMS: atom_id res chain seq x y z
N MET A 1 -17.12 12.72 11.47
CA MET A 1 -16.70 12.57 11.04
C MET A 1 -16.11 11.71 10.32
N THR A 2 -15.62 11.84 9.53
CA THR A 2 -15.23 10.89 8.70
C THR A 2 -14.11 10.14 9.15
N SER A 3 -14.11 8.91 9.04
CA SER A 3 -13.01 8.07 9.41
C SER A 3 -12.26 7.57 8.19
N LYS A 4 -12.55 8.17 7.06
CA LYS A 4 -11.93 7.74 5.82
C LYS A 4 -10.42 7.78 5.89
N GLY A 5 -9.87 8.90 6.32
CA GLY A 5 -8.43 9.03 6.44
C GLY A 5 -7.82 8.06 7.42
N LYS A 6 -8.52 7.80 8.54
CA LYS A 6 -8.04 6.85 9.52
C LYS A 6 -8.00 5.43 8.97
N GLN A 7 -9.03 5.06 8.23
CA GLN A 7 -9.11 3.72 7.67
C GLN A 7 -7.92 3.43 6.75
N TYR A 8 -7.64 4.37 5.85
CA TYR A 8 -6.56 4.17 4.90
C TYR A 8 -5.19 4.32 5.54
N SER A 9 -5.11 5.19 6.54
CA SER A 9 -3.89 5.35 7.30
C SER A 9 -3.50 4.04 8.01
N THR A 10 -4.49 3.32 8.52
CA THR A 10 -4.26 2.03 9.15
C THR A 10 -3.72 1.02 8.14
N ILE A 11 -4.29 1.02 6.95
CA ILE A 11 -3.83 0.11 5.89
C ILE A 11 -2.38 0.38 5.53
N VAL A 12 -2.02 1.64 5.34
CA VAL A 12 -0.65 2.01 4.99
C VAL A 12 0.31 1.63 6.11
N ARG A 13 -0.10 1.85 7.36
CA ARG A 13 0.73 1.49 8.50
C ARG A 13 0.97 -0.01 8.57
N ARG A 14 -0.08 -0.79 8.38
CA ARG A 14 0.05 -2.25 8.41
C ARG A 14 0.95 -2.76 7.31
N ALA A 15 0.80 -2.19 6.11
CA ALA A 15 1.66 -2.56 5.00
C ALA A 15 3.11 -2.23 5.31
N GLY A 16 3.35 -1.06 5.89
CA GLY A 16 4.69 -0.65 6.25
C GLY A 16 5.32 -1.53 7.30
N LEU A 17 4.52 -1.97 8.30
CA LEU A 17 5.01 -2.88 9.31
C LEU A 17 5.39 -4.24 8.71
N ALA A 18 4.55 -4.75 7.83
CA ALA A 18 4.84 -6.02 7.17
C ALA A 18 6.11 -5.90 6.33
N TRP A 19 6.24 -4.78 5.64
CA TRP A 19 7.42 -4.49 4.83
C TRP A 19 8.67 -4.48 5.70
N GLY A 20 8.61 -3.76 6.83
CA GLY A 20 9.74 -3.66 7.73
C GLY A 20 10.17 -4.98 8.32
N LYS A 21 9.25 -5.95 8.39
CA LYS A 21 9.57 -7.28 8.89
C LYS A 21 10.03 -8.22 7.79
N GLY A 22 10.13 -7.73 6.57
CA GLY A 22 10.50 -8.57 5.44
C GLY A 22 9.36 -9.38 4.87
N ALA A 23 8.14 -9.17 5.34
CA ALA A 23 6.98 -9.90 4.84
C ALA A 23 6.39 -9.15 3.63
N ILE A 24 7.14 -9.11 2.56
CA ILE A 24 6.81 -8.29 1.40
C ILE A 24 5.52 -8.72 0.74
N GLN A 25 5.27 -10.02 0.60
CA GLN A 25 4.04 -10.49 -0.01
C GLN A 25 2.82 -10.12 0.83
N LYS A 26 2.98 -10.13 2.15
CA LYS A 26 1.91 -9.72 3.04
C LYS A 26 1.62 -8.23 2.89
N ALA A 27 2.67 -7.42 2.77
CA ALA A 27 2.50 -5.98 2.56
C ALA A 27 1.74 -5.72 1.26
N ILE A 28 2.08 -6.44 0.21
CA ILE A 28 1.40 -6.32 -1.08
C ILE A 28 -0.08 -6.68 -0.93
N ALA A 29 -0.37 -7.77 -0.25
CA ALA A 29 -1.77 -8.20 -0.06
C ALA A 29 -2.57 -7.16 0.72
N ILE A 30 -1.96 -6.54 1.72
CA ILE A 30 -2.63 -5.51 2.50
C ILE A 30 -2.98 -4.31 1.62
N LEU A 31 -2.05 -3.89 0.76
CA LEU A 31 -2.32 -2.77 -0.14
C LEU A 31 -3.37 -3.12 -1.17
N GLU A 32 -3.34 -4.33 -1.70
CA GLU A 32 -4.35 -4.78 -2.66
C GLU A 32 -5.75 -4.73 -2.05
N ALA A 33 -5.87 -5.19 -0.81
CA ALA A 33 -7.15 -5.15 -0.11
C ALA A 33 -7.60 -3.70 0.10
N GLY A 34 -6.67 -2.83 0.44
CA GLY A 34 -6.98 -1.41 0.61
C GLY A 34 -7.47 -0.77 -0.67
N ILE A 35 -6.84 -1.10 -1.78
CA ILE A 35 -7.25 -0.56 -3.08
C ILE A 35 -8.67 -1.02 -3.41
N ALA A 36 -8.99 -2.27 -3.14
CA ALA A 36 -10.32 -2.80 -3.40
C ALA A 36 -11.37 -2.03 -2.59
N VAL A 37 -11.08 -1.78 -1.32
CA VAL A 37 -12.00 -1.03 -0.46
C VAL A 37 -12.16 0.40 -0.97
N ALA A 38 -11.07 1.05 -1.32
CA ALA A 38 -11.13 2.43 -1.80
C ALA A 38 -11.93 2.51 -3.10
N THR A 39 -11.73 1.54 -3.98
CA THR A 39 -12.44 1.51 -5.25
C THR A 39 -13.94 1.31 -5.02
N GLN A 40 -14.30 0.42 -4.13
CA GLN A 40 -15.71 0.20 -3.80
C GLN A 40 -16.37 1.43 -3.21
N ASN A 41 -15.61 2.19 -2.44
CA ASN A 41 -16.14 3.39 -1.80
C ASN A 41 -16.10 4.61 -2.71
N GLY A 42 -15.57 4.47 -3.91
CA GLY A 42 -15.48 5.59 -4.83
C GLY A 42 -14.36 6.57 -4.51
N ASP A 43 -13.39 6.14 -3.71
CA ASP A 43 -12.27 6.99 -3.30
C ASP A 43 -11.11 6.84 -4.27
N ALA A 44 -11.28 7.34 -5.48
CA ALA A 44 -10.31 7.13 -6.54
C ALA A 44 -8.93 7.67 -6.20
N GLU A 45 -8.86 8.81 -5.52
CA GLU A 45 -7.58 9.40 -5.17
C GLU A 45 -6.81 8.51 -4.20
N VAL A 46 -7.52 7.96 -3.22
CA VAL A 46 -6.89 7.06 -2.27
C VAL A 46 -6.42 5.79 -2.97
N ALA A 47 -7.27 5.27 -3.86
CA ALA A 47 -6.90 4.07 -4.62
C ALA A 47 -5.61 4.31 -5.41
N GLN A 48 -5.45 5.49 -5.99
CA GLN A 48 -4.23 5.83 -6.73
C GLN A 48 -3.00 5.86 -5.82
N VAL A 49 -3.13 6.46 -4.65
CA VAL A 49 -2.00 6.53 -3.72
C VAL A 49 -1.57 5.12 -3.31
N LEU A 50 -2.54 4.29 -2.98
CA LEU A 50 -2.25 2.91 -2.59
C LEU A 50 -1.66 2.12 -3.75
N GLN A 51 -2.12 2.40 -4.98
CA GLN A 51 -1.60 1.75 -6.16
C GLN A 51 -0.12 2.07 -6.37
N HIS A 52 0.27 3.31 -6.15
CA HIS A 52 1.67 3.72 -6.25
C HIS A 52 2.53 2.94 -5.27
N ASP A 53 2.07 2.83 -4.03
CA ASP A 53 2.81 2.08 -3.03
C ASP A 53 2.90 0.61 -3.41
N LEU A 54 1.79 0.06 -3.92
CA LEU A 54 1.75 -1.33 -4.34
C LEU A 54 2.78 -1.61 -5.44
N GLU A 55 2.83 -0.73 -6.42
CA GLU A 55 3.79 -0.89 -7.52
C GLU A 55 5.22 -0.88 -7.02
N ARG A 56 5.50 0.00 -6.07
CA ARG A 56 6.83 0.08 -5.49
C ARG A 56 7.20 -1.21 -4.76
N TYR A 57 6.25 -1.73 -3.98
CA TYR A 57 6.48 -2.97 -3.25
C TYR A 57 6.65 -4.14 -4.22
N GLN A 58 5.88 -4.15 -5.30
CA GLN A 58 6.00 -5.20 -6.30
C GLN A 58 7.36 -5.20 -6.98
N ARG A 59 7.92 -4.03 -7.23
CA ARG A 59 9.25 -3.94 -7.82
C ARG A 59 10.31 -4.55 -6.91
N VAL A 60 10.22 -4.26 -5.63
CA VAL A 60 11.16 -4.82 -4.69
C VAL A 60 10.98 -6.33 -4.60
N ALA A 61 9.73 -6.79 -4.60
CA ALA A 61 9.46 -8.22 -4.57
C ALA A 61 10.01 -8.93 -5.80
N ALA A 62 10.06 -8.24 -6.93
CA ALA A 62 10.61 -8.80 -8.16
C ALA A 62 12.15 -8.72 -8.20
N GLY A 63 12.75 -8.19 -7.15
CA GLY A 63 14.21 -8.12 -7.09
C GLY A 63 14.80 -6.86 -7.69
N GLU A 64 13.99 -5.90 -8.07
CA GLU A 64 14.51 -4.65 -8.59
C GLU A 64 15.03 -3.78 -7.46
N PRO A 65 16.18 -3.14 -7.66
CA PRO A 65 16.71 -2.30 -6.61
C PRO A 65 15.83 -1.07 -6.39
N VAL A 66 15.70 -0.71 -5.12
CA VAL A 66 15.04 0.53 -4.78
C VAL A 66 16.04 1.63 -5.05
N ASP A 67 15.62 2.62 -5.79
CA ASP A 67 16.51 3.70 -6.12
C ASP A 67 16.55 4.71 -4.98
N LEU A 68 17.56 4.60 -4.18
CA LEU A 68 17.75 5.48 -3.03
C LEU A 68 18.80 6.56 -3.30
N SER A 69 19.25 6.65 -4.53
CA SER A 69 20.39 7.47 -4.83
C SER A 69 20.05 8.91 -5.12
N HIS A 70 18.82 9.29 -4.95
CA HIS A 70 18.56 10.65 -5.27
C HIS A 70 18.34 11.44 -4.12
#